data_a1607550bda28e1ef06c2502bf06be01
#
_entry.id   a1607550bda28e1ef06c2502bf06be01
#
_cell.length_a   1.000
_cell.length_b   1.000
_cell.length_c   1.000
_cell.angle_alpha   90.00
_cell.angle_beta   90.00
_cell.angle_gamma   90.00
#
_symmetry.space_group_name_H-M   'P 1'
#
loop_
_entity.id
_entity.type
_entity.pdbx_description
1 polymer ?
#
loop_
_entity_poly.entity_id
_entity_poly.type
_entity_poly.pdbx_seq_one_letter_code
_entity_poly.pdbx_strand_id
1 'polypeptide(L)'
;MTMAVPTDTHWEHLRELADQLNAMTADGARSLEPKPVLHDADAIVTHVEVCGCHGVGRHVQMLFDGEPNILSIRSANQYGGRQDFGDLDLCISHQDKARDAVFCRVLDAVGQTTVKRVFCMPYFADDVRTAIALKEIFGAPLCTYVVDDQNVCADGIPDDLMGELLAKSRLRFAISPEMSTVYGLKYGCRMWYMPAPAPVGLIPSRLVLPPPEADARHGIIIGNIWGARWVELLRNTVRDSGVTLTWYCSGEFRWLPCGKEDLLADSIVPRDPLPEDALIQTLRTTRFSVVPSGVLDESDDRRFIAQLSLPSRIPYMMAVSHIPILVLGSRDTGAAHFVEQFGIGVVAGYERKAFVEAVDYITRPEVNLEMRRKALALAGRFTDVGVAEWIWQSLARGEPIDGRYEDLMPPNRPGLASLLSLRRAPDS
;
A
#
# COMPACT_ATOMS: atom_id res chain seq x y z
N MET A 1 -18.22 27.26 17.66
CA MET A 1 -16.85 26.89 18.05
C MET A 1 -16.45 25.80 17.02
N THR A 2 -15.87 26.26 15.93
CA THR A 2 -15.53 25.44 14.75
C THR A 2 -14.27 24.64 15.11
N MET A 3 -14.41 23.34 15.27
CA MET A 3 -13.22 22.45 15.36
C MET A 3 -12.65 22.30 13.94
N ALA A 4 -11.49 22.90 13.73
CA ALA A 4 -10.71 22.66 12.53
C ALA A 4 -10.39 21.17 12.44
N VAL A 5 -10.71 20.56 11.29
CA VAL A 5 -10.23 19.22 10.92
C VAL A 5 -8.69 19.26 10.98
N PRO A 6 -8.01 18.32 11.66
CA PRO A 6 -6.57 18.28 11.67
C PRO A 6 -6.08 18.11 10.23
N THR A 7 -5.46 19.16 9.70
CA THR A 7 -4.67 19.08 8.46
C THR A 7 -3.63 17.99 8.65
N ASP A 8 -3.42 17.18 7.62
CA ASP A 8 -2.56 15.99 7.64
C ASP A 8 -1.07 16.40 7.77
N THR A 9 -0.67 16.81 8.98
CA THR A 9 0.68 17.30 9.30
C THR A 9 1.78 16.31 8.96
N HIS A 10 1.46 15.00 8.88
CA HIS A 10 2.41 13.98 8.47
C HIS A 10 2.75 14.08 6.98
N TRP A 11 1.75 14.21 6.12
CA TRP A 11 1.96 14.38 4.68
C TRP A 11 2.55 15.72 4.31
N GLU A 12 2.21 16.79 5.05
CA GLU A 12 2.86 18.09 4.91
C GLU A 12 4.34 18.00 5.28
N HIS A 13 4.67 17.36 6.40
CA HIS A 13 6.05 17.16 6.82
C HIS A 13 6.85 16.26 5.84
N LEU A 14 6.24 15.21 5.30
CA LEU A 14 6.88 14.39 4.26
C LEU A 14 7.12 15.19 2.97
N ARG A 15 6.21 16.09 2.60
CA ARG A 15 6.40 17.01 1.46
C ARG A 15 7.53 17.99 1.73
N GLU A 16 7.58 18.61 2.89
CA GLU A 16 8.67 19.53 3.28
C GLU A 16 10.03 18.84 3.27
N LEU A 17 10.11 17.59 3.76
CA LEU A 17 11.33 16.77 3.70
C LEU A 17 11.71 16.44 2.26
N ALA A 18 10.75 16.09 1.42
CA ALA A 18 10.97 15.83 0.00
C ALA A 18 11.46 17.08 -0.73
N ASP A 19 10.87 18.26 -0.45
CA ASP A 19 11.30 19.53 -1.01
C ASP A 19 12.70 19.94 -0.55
N GLN A 20 13.06 19.70 0.72
CA GLN A 20 14.41 19.95 1.25
C GLN A 20 15.44 19.02 0.60
N LEU A 21 15.13 17.73 0.44
CA LEU A 21 16.00 16.76 -0.23
C LEU A 21 16.17 17.08 -1.72
N ASN A 22 15.11 17.50 -2.40
CA ASN A 22 15.17 17.93 -3.79
C ASN A 22 16.02 19.20 -3.96
N ALA A 23 15.94 20.16 -3.03
CA ALA A 23 16.78 21.36 -3.03
C ALA A 23 18.27 21.01 -2.82
N MET A 24 18.57 20.05 -1.94
CA MET A 24 19.95 19.59 -1.70
C MET A 24 20.54 18.79 -2.89
N THR A 25 19.70 18.08 -3.65
CA THR A 25 20.14 17.31 -4.83
C THR A 25 20.21 18.17 -6.10
N ALA A 26 19.53 19.30 -6.16
CA ALA A 26 19.65 20.24 -7.30
C ALA A 26 21.05 20.89 -7.41
N ASP A 27 21.79 20.99 -6.31
CA ASP A 27 23.16 21.51 -6.24
C ASP A 27 24.25 20.44 -6.40
N GLY A 28 23.90 19.14 -6.38
CA GLY A 28 24.83 18.01 -6.40
C GLY A 28 24.89 17.28 -7.74
N ALA A 29 25.94 17.56 -8.51
CA ALA A 29 26.50 16.74 -9.58
C ALA A 29 25.54 16.37 -10.76
N ARG A 30 25.57 17.14 -11.80
CA ARG A 30 25.27 16.67 -13.16
C ARG A 30 26.20 15.48 -13.45
N SER A 31 25.66 14.28 -13.47
CA SER A 31 26.35 13.10 -14.01
C SER A 31 26.76 13.42 -15.46
N LEU A 32 28.07 13.32 -15.72
CA LEU A 32 28.65 13.56 -17.05
C LEU A 32 28.43 12.39 -18.01
N GLU A 33 27.83 11.29 -17.55
CA GLU A 33 27.48 10.17 -18.43
C GLU A 33 26.17 10.47 -19.19
N PRO A 34 26.15 10.25 -20.52
CA PRO A 34 24.92 10.41 -21.29
C PRO A 34 23.88 9.43 -20.76
N LYS A 35 22.70 9.97 -20.38
CA LYS A 35 21.59 9.12 -19.96
C LYS A 35 21.20 8.17 -21.09
N PRO A 36 20.88 6.91 -20.81
CA PRO A 36 20.40 5.99 -21.82
C PRO A 36 19.13 6.54 -22.47
N VAL A 37 19.00 6.33 -23.78
CA VAL A 37 17.78 6.64 -24.53
C VAL A 37 16.99 5.37 -24.71
N LEU A 38 15.77 5.33 -24.22
CA LEU A 38 14.87 4.20 -24.38
C LEU A 38 13.91 4.44 -25.55
N HIS A 39 13.64 3.41 -26.33
CA HIS A 39 12.65 3.45 -27.40
C HIS A 39 11.46 2.57 -27.04
N ASP A 40 10.24 3.11 -27.17
CA ASP A 40 9.00 2.42 -26.82
C ASP A 40 8.99 1.88 -25.37
N ALA A 41 9.48 2.71 -24.44
CA ALA A 41 9.60 2.35 -23.03
C ALA A 41 8.23 2.19 -22.35
N ASP A 42 8.20 1.30 -21.36
CA ASP A 42 7.10 1.21 -20.41
C ASP A 42 7.36 2.20 -19.27
N ALA A 43 6.59 3.29 -19.21
CA ALA A 43 6.75 4.30 -18.18
C ALA A 43 5.99 3.90 -16.90
N ILE A 44 6.71 3.79 -15.78
CA ILE A 44 6.16 3.53 -14.45
C ILE A 44 6.28 4.81 -13.63
N VAL A 45 5.15 5.44 -13.31
CA VAL A 45 5.08 6.70 -12.56
C VAL A 45 4.67 6.43 -11.12
N THR A 46 5.52 6.85 -10.18
CA THR A 46 5.33 6.70 -8.73
C THR A 46 5.65 8.02 -8.01
N HIS A 47 5.41 8.09 -6.69
CA HIS A 47 5.68 9.31 -5.91
C HIS A 47 7.14 9.42 -5.46
N VAL A 48 7.78 8.28 -5.11
CA VAL A 48 9.15 8.22 -4.58
C VAL A 48 9.90 7.03 -5.17
N GLU A 49 11.14 6.84 -4.76
CA GLU A 49 12.02 5.78 -5.24
C GLU A 49 11.35 4.40 -5.14
N VAL A 50 11.49 3.60 -6.20
CA VAL A 50 11.11 2.19 -6.20
C VAL A 50 12.26 1.39 -5.59
N CYS A 51 12.11 1.05 -4.31
CA CYS A 51 13.11 0.28 -3.56
C CYS A 51 12.42 -0.67 -2.58
N GLY A 52 13.16 -1.67 -2.08
CA GLY A 52 12.67 -2.60 -1.07
C GLY A 52 12.48 -2.01 0.34
N CYS A 53 12.80 -0.74 0.53
CA CYS A 53 12.81 -0.07 1.83
C CYS A 53 11.41 0.41 2.30
N HIS A 54 10.42 0.44 1.41
CA HIS A 54 9.04 0.80 1.76
C HIS A 54 8.01 0.00 0.95
N GLY A 55 6.76 -0.03 1.46
CA GLY A 55 5.70 -0.90 0.94
C GLY A 55 5.34 -0.66 -0.52
N VAL A 56 5.24 0.60 -0.94
CA VAL A 56 4.87 0.95 -2.32
C VAL A 56 5.97 0.59 -3.31
N GLY A 57 7.24 0.92 -2.99
CA GLY A 57 8.36 0.54 -3.84
C GLY A 57 8.47 -0.96 -4.00
N ARG A 58 8.34 -1.70 -2.90
CA ARG A 58 8.32 -3.16 -2.94
C ARG A 58 7.15 -3.69 -3.78
N HIS A 59 5.98 -3.07 -3.69
CA HIS A 59 4.81 -3.45 -4.48
C HIS A 59 5.07 -3.26 -5.98
N VAL A 60 5.64 -2.12 -6.40
CA VAL A 60 5.99 -1.87 -7.80
C VAL A 60 7.03 -2.87 -8.31
N GLN A 61 8.05 -3.19 -7.48
CA GLN A 61 9.02 -4.25 -7.81
C GLN A 61 8.31 -5.58 -8.07
N MET A 62 7.41 -6.02 -7.18
CA MET A 62 6.65 -7.26 -7.38
C MET A 62 5.78 -7.26 -8.65
N LEU A 63 5.37 -6.10 -9.14
CA LEU A 63 4.60 -6.01 -10.38
C LEU A 63 5.47 -6.08 -11.63
N PHE A 64 6.68 -5.49 -11.60
CA PHE A 64 7.45 -5.23 -12.82
C PHE A 64 8.93 -5.63 -12.75
N ASP A 65 9.37 -6.32 -11.67
CA ASP A 65 10.77 -6.76 -11.57
C ASP A 65 11.12 -7.73 -12.70
N GLY A 66 12.28 -7.47 -13.33
CA GLY A 66 12.73 -8.25 -14.48
C GLY A 66 12.09 -7.88 -15.82
N GLU A 67 11.12 -6.95 -15.86
CA GLU A 67 10.60 -6.41 -17.12
C GLU A 67 11.64 -5.50 -17.78
N PRO A 68 11.92 -5.66 -19.07
CA PRO A 68 12.89 -4.82 -19.79
C PRO A 68 12.29 -3.49 -20.23
N ASN A 69 13.16 -2.54 -20.51
CA ASN A 69 12.82 -1.26 -21.15
C ASN A 69 11.88 -0.40 -20.29
N ILE A 70 12.13 -0.38 -18.98
CA ILE A 70 11.36 0.39 -18.00
C ILE A 70 11.94 1.81 -17.87
N LEU A 71 11.09 2.81 -18.10
CA LEU A 71 11.30 4.20 -17.70
C LEU A 71 10.64 4.42 -16.34
N SER A 72 11.43 4.45 -15.28
CA SER A 72 10.95 4.75 -13.93
C SER A 72 10.92 6.25 -13.69
N ILE A 73 9.77 6.80 -13.28
CA ILE A 73 9.61 8.23 -13.01
C ILE A 73 9.00 8.40 -11.63
N ARG A 74 9.66 9.21 -10.78
CA ARG A 74 9.14 9.60 -9.48
C ARG A 74 9.02 11.12 -9.35
N SER A 75 8.15 11.57 -8.45
CA SER A 75 7.93 13.01 -8.21
C SER A 75 8.83 13.58 -7.13
N ALA A 76 9.35 12.74 -6.22
CA ALA A 76 10.17 13.16 -5.09
C ALA A 76 11.25 12.12 -4.73
N ASN A 77 12.24 12.56 -3.95
CA ASN A 77 13.24 11.70 -3.32
C ASN A 77 12.97 11.65 -1.81
N GLN A 78 12.75 10.45 -1.28
CA GLN A 78 12.47 10.23 0.13
C GLN A 78 13.47 9.27 0.79
N TYR A 79 14.10 8.42 -0.03
CA TYR A 79 14.98 7.34 0.41
C TYR A 79 16.40 7.49 -0.12
N GLY A 80 16.87 8.75 -0.25
CA GLY A 80 18.23 9.08 -0.67
C GLY A 80 18.44 9.22 -2.18
N GLY A 81 17.36 9.22 -2.97
CA GLY A 81 17.40 9.47 -4.41
C GLY A 81 18.00 8.33 -5.24
N ARG A 82 18.25 7.16 -4.65
CA ARG A 82 18.80 5.98 -5.36
C ARG A 82 17.74 4.89 -5.46
N GLN A 83 17.65 4.29 -6.63
CA GLN A 83 16.83 3.09 -6.85
C GLN A 83 17.52 2.17 -7.85
N ASP A 84 17.30 0.87 -7.69
CA ASP A 84 17.78 -0.18 -8.61
C ASP A 84 16.59 -0.76 -9.38
N PHE A 85 15.75 0.12 -9.95
CA PHE A 85 14.56 -0.26 -10.67
C PHE A 85 14.42 0.54 -11.95
N GLY A 86 14.22 -0.17 -13.06
CA GLY A 86 14.11 0.41 -14.40
C GLY A 86 15.46 0.65 -15.09
N ASP A 87 15.42 0.78 -16.41
CA ASP A 87 16.60 1.00 -17.27
C ASP A 87 16.96 2.49 -17.35
N LEU A 88 16.00 3.37 -17.13
CA LEU A 88 16.20 4.81 -16.97
C LEU A 88 15.36 5.32 -15.81
N ASP A 89 16.01 6.04 -14.87
CA ASP A 89 15.39 6.63 -13.70
C ASP A 89 15.37 8.15 -13.77
N LEU A 90 14.18 8.75 -13.58
CA LEU A 90 13.96 10.19 -13.60
C LEU A 90 13.23 10.65 -12.35
N CYS A 91 13.61 11.81 -11.83
CA CYS A 91 12.85 12.53 -10.81
C CYS A 91 12.26 13.80 -11.44
N ILE A 92 10.91 13.90 -11.49
CA ILE A 92 10.20 15.00 -12.15
C ILE A 92 9.20 15.60 -11.16
N SER A 93 9.52 16.79 -10.65
CA SER A 93 8.59 17.60 -9.86
C SER A 93 8.14 18.83 -10.67
N HIS A 94 6.96 19.36 -10.36
CA HIS A 94 6.35 20.47 -11.09
C HIS A 94 6.18 21.68 -10.17
N GLN A 95 7.11 22.65 -10.25
CA GLN A 95 6.99 23.96 -9.58
C GLN A 95 5.86 24.79 -10.19
N ASP A 96 5.86 24.90 -11.53
CA ASP A 96 4.75 25.47 -12.29
C ASP A 96 3.77 24.35 -12.67
N LYS A 97 2.51 24.53 -12.28
CA LYS A 97 1.43 23.57 -12.45
C LYS A 97 0.60 23.84 -13.70
N ALA A 98 0.94 24.92 -14.46
CA ALA A 98 0.30 25.19 -15.74
C ALA A 98 0.56 24.02 -16.72
N ARG A 99 -0.45 23.65 -17.50
CA ARG A 99 -0.39 22.46 -18.37
C ARG A 99 0.82 22.49 -19.31
N ASP A 100 1.05 23.62 -19.98
CA ASP A 100 2.16 23.77 -20.93
C ASP A 100 3.52 23.64 -20.22
N ALA A 101 3.67 24.22 -19.03
CA ALA A 101 4.90 24.10 -18.23
C ALA A 101 5.16 22.65 -17.80
N VAL A 102 4.11 21.91 -17.39
CA VAL A 102 4.20 20.48 -17.08
C VAL A 102 4.66 19.69 -18.29
N PHE A 103 4.08 19.94 -19.47
CA PHE A 103 4.44 19.26 -20.71
C PHE A 103 5.89 19.54 -21.11
N CYS A 104 6.31 20.81 -21.11
CA CYS A 104 7.70 21.17 -21.37
C CYS A 104 8.67 20.48 -20.40
N ARG A 105 8.34 20.47 -19.10
CA ARG A 105 9.17 19.83 -18.08
C ARG A 105 9.31 18.33 -18.29
N VAL A 106 8.23 17.64 -18.68
CA VAL A 106 8.27 16.20 -18.98
C VAL A 106 9.09 15.94 -20.25
N LEU A 107 8.88 16.71 -21.33
CA LEU A 107 9.65 16.59 -22.56
C LEU A 107 11.16 16.80 -22.34
N ASP A 108 11.54 17.82 -21.58
CA ASP A 108 12.94 18.09 -21.24
C ASP A 108 13.56 16.95 -20.45
N ALA A 109 12.78 16.36 -19.52
CA ALA A 109 13.29 15.29 -18.65
C ALA A 109 13.47 13.97 -19.40
N VAL A 110 12.51 13.59 -20.26
CA VAL A 110 12.57 12.33 -21.03
C VAL A 110 13.49 12.43 -22.25
N GLY A 111 13.76 13.65 -22.74
CA GLY A 111 14.67 13.89 -23.86
C GLY A 111 14.23 13.16 -25.13
N GLN A 112 15.10 12.28 -25.63
CA GLN A 112 14.84 11.48 -26.84
C GLN A 112 14.13 10.14 -26.56
N THR A 113 13.86 9.83 -25.30
CA THR A 113 13.15 8.60 -24.93
C THR A 113 11.69 8.67 -25.40
N THR A 114 11.22 7.58 -26.00
CA THR A 114 9.81 7.43 -26.41
C THR A 114 9.08 6.46 -25.51
N VAL A 115 7.78 6.70 -25.28
CA VAL A 115 6.95 5.93 -24.34
C VAL A 115 5.86 5.18 -25.10
N LYS A 116 5.80 3.87 -24.87
CA LYS A 116 4.81 2.96 -25.47
C LYS A 116 3.51 2.90 -24.65
N ARG A 117 3.62 2.85 -23.34
CA ARG A 117 2.50 2.74 -22.40
C ARG A 117 2.89 3.30 -21.04
N VAL A 118 1.90 3.73 -20.25
CA VAL A 118 2.09 4.36 -18.95
C VAL A 118 1.33 3.59 -17.88
N PHE A 119 2.01 3.26 -16.78
CA PHE A 119 1.42 2.81 -15.54
C PHE A 119 1.64 3.88 -14.47
N CYS A 120 0.57 4.31 -13.80
CA CYS A 120 0.64 5.32 -12.76
C CYS A 120 0.06 4.77 -11.44
N MET A 121 0.85 4.86 -10.38
CA MET A 121 0.41 4.64 -9.00
C MET A 121 0.40 5.99 -8.26
N PRO A 122 -0.74 6.71 -8.28
CA PRO A 122 -0.79 8.11 -7.85
C PRO A 122 -0.81 8.25 -6.33
N TYR A 123 0.09 9.07 -5.79
CA TYR A 123 0.14 9.53 -4.41
C TYR A 123 0.23 11.05 -4.30
N PHE A 124 0.90 11.70 -5.26
CA PHE A 124 1.05 13.15 -5.33
C PHE A 124 0.40 13.70 -6.60
N ALA A 125 0.00 14.96 -6.55
CA ALA A 125 -0.52 15.65 -7.73
C ALA A 125 0.47 15.67 -8.90
N ASP A 126 1.77 15.64 -8.62
CA ASP A 126 2.82 15.65 -9.64
C ASP A 126 2.93 14.30 -10.36
N ASP A 127 2.66 13.18 -9.69
CA ASP A 127 2.56 11.85 -10.33
C ASP A 127 1.47 11.90 -11.41
N VAL A 128 0.31 12.45 -11.01
CA VAL A 128 -0.86 12.56 -11.89
C VAL A 128 -0.57 13.45 -13.10
N ARG A 129 0.04 14.63 -12.87
CA ARG A 129 0.42 15.56 -13.97
C ARG A 129 1.39 14.90 -14.93
N THR A 130 2.42 14.24 -14.40
CA THR A 130 3.42 13.53 -15.20
C THR A 130 2.79 12.41 -16.04
N ALA A 131 1.94 11.59 -15.45
CA ALA A 131 1.27 10.49 -16.16
C ALA A 131 0.34 11.00 -17.27
N ILE A 132 -0.42 12.07 -17.02
CA ILE A 132 -1.27 12.71 -18.04
C ILE A 132 -0.41 13.30 -19.17
N ALA A 133 0.69 13.98 -18.83
CA ALA A 133 1.57 14.55 -19.83
C ALA A 133 2.19 13.47 -20.73
N LEU A 134 2.74 12.40 -20.15
CA LEU A 134 3.29 11.26 -20.91
C LEU A 134 2.25 10.66 -21.86
N LYS A 135 1.04 10.40 -21.32
CA LYS A 135 -0.06 9.88 -22.14
C LYS A 135 -0.36 10.76 -23.34
N GLU A 136 -0.41 12.07 -23.15
CA GLU A 136 -0.80 13.00 -24.22
C GLU A 136 0.34 13.29 -25.21
N ILE A 137 1.57 13.44 -24.74
CA ILE A 137 2.75 13.67 -25.57
C ILE A 137 2.97 12.49 -26.52
N PHE A 138 2.90 11.27 -26.01
CA PHE A 138 3.23 10.07 -26.78
C PHE A 138 1.99 9.35 -27.35
N GLY A 139 0.77 9.78 -27.03
CA GLY A 139 -0.46 9.05 -27.38
C GLY A 139 -0.56 7.68 -26.67
N ALA A 140 0.22 7.47 -25.62
CA ALA A 140 0.38 6.19 -24.95
C ALA A 140 -0.88 5.81 -24.15
N PRO A 141 -1.32 4.54 -24.14
CA PRO A 141 -2.38 4.09 -23.25
C PRO A 141 -1.92 4.17 -21.78
N LEU A 142 -2.83 4.63 -20.91
CA LEU A 142 -2.59 4.85 -19.50
C LEU A 142 -3.36 3.83 -18.65
N CYS A 143 -2.64 3.18 -17.73
CA CYS A 143 -3.17 2.38 -16.64
C CYS A 143 -2.98 3.13 -15.31
N THR A 144 -4.03 3.27 -14.53
CA THR A 144 -3.95 3.83 -13.16
C THR A 144 -4.23 2.74 -12.14
N TYR A 145 -3.41 2.68 -11.08
CA TYR A 145 -3.61 1.76 -9.96
C TYR A 145 -3.64 2.53 -8.64
N VAL A 146 -4.82 2.63 -8.02
CA VAL A 146 -5.03 3.31 -6.74
C VAL A 146 -4.81 2.31 -5.62
N VAL A 147 -3.81 2.59 -4.76
CA VAL A 147 -3.40 1.71 -3.65
C VAL A 147 -3.81 2.27 -2.30
N ASP A 148 -3.61 3.57 -2.08
CA ASP A 148 -4.08 4.28 -0.89
C ASP A 148 -5.03 5.40 -1.27
N ASP A 149 -6.01 5.68 -0.40
CA ASP A 149 -6.98 6.74 -0.65
C ASP A 149 -6.32 8.12 -0.61
N GLN A 150 -6.44 8.84 -1.72
CA GLN A 150 -5.95 10.21 -1.87
C GLN A 150 -7.09 11.23 -2.08
N ASN A 151 -8.33 10.78 -2.27
CA ASN A 151 -9.38 11.64 -2.78
C ASN A 151 -10.76 11.43 -2.18
N VAL A 152 -11.09 10.26 -1.67
CA VAL A 152 -12.44 10.03 -1.15
C VAL A 152 -12.60 10.70 0.19
N CYS A 153 -11.58 10.61 0.98
CA CYS A 153 -11.56 11.06 2.36
C CYS A 153 -10.27 11.78 2.75
N ALA A 154 -9.20 11.57 1.98
CA ALA A 154 -7.99 12.37 2.04
C ALA A 154 -8.04 13.48 0.99
N ASP A 155 -7.41 14.62 1.27
CA ASP A 155 -7.25 15.75 0.33
C ASP A 155 -5.83 15.80 -0.24
N GLY A 156 -5.30 14.61 -0.60
CA GLY A 156 -3.93 14.46 -1.09
C GLY A 156 -3.73 14.93 -2.53
N ILE A 157 -4.71 14.64 -3.40
CA ILE A 157 -4.69 15.03 -4.81
C ILE A 157 -5.97 15.82 -5.10
N PRO A 158 -5.92 16.98 -5.82
CA PRO A 158 -7.13 17.68 -6.24
C PRO A 158 -8.12 16.76 -6.97
N ASP A 159 -9.39 16.83 -6.63
CA ASP A 159 -10.43 15.94 -7.15
C ASP A 159 -10.62 16.04 -8.68
N ASP A 160 -10.51 17.23 -9.24
CA ASP A 160 -10.55 17.47 -10.69
C ASP A 160 -9.37 16.82 -11.42
N LEU A 161 -8.18 16.90 -10.83
CA LEU A 161 -6.98 16.30 -11.38
C LEU A 161 -7.03 14.77 -11.33
N MET A 162 -7.49 14.18 -10.21
CA MET A 162 -7.70 12.73 -10.13
C MET A 162 -8.80 12.27 -11.09
N GLY A 163 -9.88 13.04 -11.20
CA GLY A 163 -10.96 12.78 -12.16
C GLY A 163 -10.45 12.80 -13.60
N GLU A 164 -9.58 13.76 -13.97
CA GLU A 164 -8.93 13.80 -15.28
C GLU A 164 -8.05 12.57 -15.52
N LEU A 165 -7.21 12.17 -14.54
CA LEU A 165 -6.38 10.97 -14.63
C LEU A 165 -7.24 9.73 -14.92
N LEU A 166 -8.27 9.52 -14.10
CA LEU A 166 -9.14 8.35 -14.22
C LEU A 166 -9.95 8.36 -15.53
N ALA A 167 -10.42 9.52 -15.97
CA ALA A 167 -11.13 9.66 -17.25
C ALA A 167 -10.23 9.35 -18.45
N LYS A 168 -8.95 9.73 -18.38
CA LYS A 168 -7.94 9.48 -19.42
C LYS A 168 -7.33 8.09 -19.36
N SER A 169 -7.47 7.38 -18.26
CA SER A 169 -6.97 6.01 -18.10
C SER A 169 -7.83 5.03 -18.89
N ARG A 170 -7.18 4.23 -19.71
CA ARG A 170 -7.83 3.13 -20.44
C ARG A 170 -8.16 1.96 -19.53
N LEU A 171 -7.33 1.73 -18.48
CA LEU A 171 -7.51 0.69 -17.48
C LEU A 171 -7.30 1.29 -16.09
N ARG A 172 -8.11 0.87 -15.12
CA ARG A 172 -8.08 1.40 -13.75
C ARG A 172 -8.19 0.27 -12.77
N PHE A 173 -7.22 0.18 -11.86
CA PHE A 173 -7.20 -0.78 -10.78
C PHE A 173 -7.32 -0.09 -9.42
N ALA A 174 -7.81 -0.84 -8.45
CA ALA A 174 -7.82 -0.50 -7.04
C ALA A 174 -7.36 -1.71 -6.21
N ILE A 175 -6.62 -1.45 -5.11
CA ILE A 175 -6.03 -2.50 -4.27
C ILE A 175 -7.06 -3.29 -3.45
N SER A 176 -8.24 -2.76 -3.29
CA SER A 176 -9.32 -3.38 -2.53
C SER A 176 -10.67 -3.27 -3.25
N PRO A 177 -11.60 -4.20 -2.98
CA PRO A 177 -12.97 -4.11 -3.45
C PRO A 177 -13.67 -2.83 -2.99
N GLU A 178 -13.42 -2.39 -1.77
CA GLU A 178 -13.97 -1.16 -1.19
C GLU A 178 -13.55 0.07 -1.98
N MET A 179 -12.26 0.20 -2.24
CA MET A 179 -11.69 1.30 -3.03
C MET A 179 -12.20 1.27 -4.48
N SER A 180 -12.25 0.08 -5.09
CA SER A 180 -12.83 -0.10 -6.44
C SER A 180 -14.26 0.44 -6.51
N THR A 181 -15.09 0.10 -5.52
CA THR A 181 -16.48 0.54 -5.46
C THR A 181 -16.60 2.04 -5.27
N VAL A 182 -15.91 2.61 -4.28
CA VAL A 182 -16.09 4.02 -3.90
C VAL A 182 -15.50 4.98 -4.94
N TYR A 183 -14.30 4.69 -5.47
CA TYR A 183 -13.72 5.47 -6.56
C TYR A 183 -14.55 5.37 -7.83
N GLY A 184 -15.04 4.16 -8.15
CA GLY A 184 -15.94 3.96 -9.29
C GLY A 184 -17.21 4.81 -9.19
N LEU A 185 -17.83 4.87 -8.02
CA LEU A 185 -19.01 5.70 -7.76
C LEU A 185 -18.68 7.21 -7.79
N LYS A 186 -17.56 7.61 -7.15
CA LYS A 186 -17.16 9.03 -7.08
C LYS A 186 -16.89 9.62 -8.46
N TYR A 187 -16.16 8.92 -9.30
CA TYR A 187 -15.71 9.43 -10.59
C TYR A 187 -16.50 8.90 -11.78
N GLY A 188 -17.57 8.12 -11.57
CA GLY A 188 -18.41 7.59 -12.62
C GLY A 188 -17.65 6.68 -13.60
N CYS A 189 -16.67 5.91 -13.12
CA CYS A 189 -15.83 5.05 -13.95
C CYS A 189 -15.75 3.63 -13.41
N ARG A 190 -15.48 2.67 -14.27
CA ARG A 190 -15.22 1.29 -13.82
C ARG A 190 -13.81 1.17 -13.29
N MET A 191 -13.70 0.67 -12.07
CA MET A 191 -12.46 0.27 -11.41
C MET A 191 -12.44 -1.24 -11.27
N TRP A 192 -11.27 -1.87 -11.48
CA TRP A 192 -11.08 -3.29 -11.33
C TRP A 192 -10.27 -3.59 -10.07
N TYR A 193 -10.58 -4.71 -9.43
CA TYR A 193 -9.82 -5.14 -8.26
C TYR A 193 -8.49 -5.80 -8.69
N MET A 194 -7.39 -5.38 -8.09
CA MET A 194 -6.08 -5.99 -8.22
C MET A 194 -5.37 -5.94 -6.86
N PRO A 195 -5.27 -7.05 -6.12
CA PRO A 195 -4.57 -7.10 -4.85
C PRO A 195 -3.05 -7.00 -5.04
N ALA A 196 -2.34 -6.64 -3.97
CA ALA A 196 -0.88 -6.71 -3.98
C ALA A 196 -0.41 -8.16 -4.17
N PRO A 197 0.50 -8.45 -5.12
CA PRO A 197 1.05 -9.78 -5.29
C PRO A 197 2.08 -10.11 -4.21
N ALA A 198 2.49 -11.38 -4.17
CA ALA A 198 3.61 -11.86 -3.38
C ALA A 198 4.60 -12.60 -4.28
N PRO A 199 5.93 -12.50 -4.02
CA PRO A 199 6.94 -13.15 -4.85
C PRO A 199 6.77 -14.67 -4.85
N VAL A 200 6.58 -15.27 -6.01
CA VAL A 200 6.33 -16.72 -6.15
C VAL A 200 7.46 -17.56 -5.56
N GLY A 201 8.70 -17.11 -5.69
CA GLY A 201 9.88 -17.78 -5.14
C GLY A 201 9.87 -17.89 -3.61
N LEU A 202 9.06 -17.08 -2.92
CA LEU A 202 8.93 -17.06 -1.47
C LEU A 202 7.72 -17.86 -0.97
N ILE A 203 6.81 -18.26 -1.88
CA ILE A 203 5.60 -19.00 -1.53
C ILE A 203 5.93 -20.47 -1.33
N PRO A 204 5.74 -21.02 -0.12
CA PRO A 204 6.01 -22.44 0.11
C PRO A 204 4.96 -23.31 -0.57
N SER A 205 5.43 -24.38 -1.24
CA SER A 205 4.55 -25.37 -1.89
C SER A 205 3.85 -26.33 -0.91
N ARG A 206 4.22 -26.26 0.36
CA ARG A 206 3.69 -27.11 1.44
C ARG A 206 3.24 -26.26 2.61
N LEU A 207 2.32 -26.83 3.40
CA LEU A 207 1.85 -26.20 4.62
C LEU A 207 3.01 -25.95 5.59
N VAL A 208 3.13 -24.70 6.03
CA VAL A 208 4.11 -24.30 7.05
C VAL A 208 3.42 -24.23 8.41
N LEU A 209 3.99 -24.93 9.38
CA LEU A 209 3.52 -24.91 10.77
C LEU A 209 4.62 -24.34 11.66
N PRO A 210 4.24 -23.59 12.70
CA PRO A 210 5.21 -23.17 13.72
C PRO A 210 5.68 -24.40 14.50
N PRO A 211 6.89 -24.36 15.08
CA PRO A 211 7.36 -25.44 15.92
C PRO A 211 6.44 -25.62 17.16
N PRO A 212 6.31 -26.84 17.70
CA PRO A 212 5.42 -27.10 18.85
C PRO A 212 5.68 -26.22 20.06
N GLU A 213 6.95 -25.88 20.30
CA GLU A 213 7.44 -25.02 21.38
C GLU A 213 7.22 -23.52 21.13
N ALA A 214 6.73 -23.12 19.97
CA ALA A 214 6.43 -21.72 19.70
C ALA A 214 5.44 -21.16 20.72
N ASP A 215 5.80 -20.02 21.31
CA ASP A 215 4.98 -19.38 22.33
C ASP A 215 3.62 -18.93 21.76
N ALA A 216 2.55 -19.41 22.37
CA ALA A 216 1.18 -19.06 22.01
C ALA A 216 0.80 -17.62 22.41
N ARG A 217 1.57 -17.01 23.29
CA ARG A 217 1.39 -15.62 23.76
C ARG A 217 2.36 -14.65 23.12
N HIS A 218 3.13 -15.10 22.13
CA HIS A 218 4.03 -14.23 21.36
C HIS A 218 3.54 -14.10 19.93
N GLY A 219 3.18 -12.86 19.55
CA GLY A 219 2.79 -12.48 18.20
C GLY A 219 3.76 -11.51 17.55
N ILE A 220 3.59 -11.25 16.26
CA ILE A 220 4.43 -10.28 15.54
C ILE A 220 3.61 -9.24 14.80
N ILE A 221 4.18 -8.04 14.68
CA ILE A 221 3.71 -6.96 13.81
C ILE A 221 4.82 -6.65 12.82
N ILE A 222 4.50 -6.51 11.54
CA ILE A 222 5.45 -6.08 10.52
C ILE A 222 5.02 -4.78 9.85
N GLY A 223 6.00 -3.93 9.55
CA GLY A 223 5.78 -2.65 8.88
C GLY A 223 5.15 -1.57 9.77
N ASN A 224 4.76 -0.47 9.16
CA ASN A 224 4.25 0.70 9.88
C ASN A 224 2.80 0.53 10.33
N ILE A 225 2.46 1.19 11.43
CA ILE A 225 1.08 1.41 11.87
C ILE A 225 0.72 2.84 11.48
N TRP A 226 -0.30 3.03 10.66
CA TRP A 226 -0.61 4.29 9.98
C TRP A 226 -1.18 5.39 10.89
N GLY A 227 -1.92 5.02 11.94
CA GLY A 227 -2.58 5.95 12.85
C GLY A 227 -1.87 6.08 14.19
N ALA A 228 -1.60 7.30 14.66
CA ALA A 228 -1.10 7.53 16.02
C ALA A 228 -2.10 6.99 17.07
N ARG A 229 -3.39 7.19 16.80
CA ARG A 229 -4.47 6.66 17.64
C ARG A 229 -4.45 5.13 17.71
N TRP A 230 -4.15 4.45 16.61
CA TRP A 230 -4.08 2.98 16.59
C TRP A 230 -2.91 2.46 17.44
N VAL A 231 -1.78 3.19 17.46
CA VAL A 231 -0.64 2.84 18.32
C VAL A 231 -1.02 2.99 19.80
N GLU A 232 -1.70 4.08 20.16
CA GLU A 232 -2.17 4.29 21.54
C GLU A 232 -3.15 3.21 21.98
N LEU A 233 -4.12 2.87 21.13
CA LEU A 233 -5.09 1.80 21.39
C LEU A 233 -4.41 0.44 21.49
N LEU A 234 -3.46 0.13 20.62
CA LEU A 234 -2.67 -1.10 20.67
C LEU A 234 -1.92 -1.23 22.00
N ARG A 235 -1.23 -0.18 22.43
CA ARG A 235 -0.51 -0.14 23.71
C ARG A 235 -1.44 -0.45 24.89
N ASN A 236 -2.57 0.22 24.95
CA ASN A 236 -3.56 0.03 26.03
C ASN A 236 -4.17 -1.38 26.01
N THR A 237 -4.30 -1.99 24.83
CA THR A 237 -4.83 -3.33 24.65
C THR A 237 -3.83 -4.41 25.07
N VAL A 238 -2.56 -4.25 24.71
CA VAL A 238 -1.51 -5.23 24.97
C VAL A 238 -1.00 -5.17 26.39
N ARG A 239 -0.95 -3.97 27.01
CA ARG A 239 -0.54 -3.78 28.41
C ARG A 239 -1.30 -4.73 29.33
N ASP A 240 -0.59 -5.47 30.17
CA ASP A 240 -1.12 -6.42 31.15
C ASP A 240 -2.03 -7.52 30.55
N SER A 241 -1.94 -7.79 29.25
CA SER A 241 -2.71 -8.86 28.59
C SER A 241 -2.07 -10.25 28.74
N GLY A 242 -0.80 -10.30 29.15
CA GLY A 242 0.01 -11.52 29.13
C GLY A 242 0.43 -11.95 27.74
N VAL A 243 0.28 -11.07 26.73
CA VAL A 243 0.73 -11.27 25.34
C VAL A 243 1.90 -10.34 25.06
N THR A 244 2.92 -10.85 24.41
CA THR A 244 4.06 -10.04 23.92
C THR A 244 3.98 -9.92 22.41
N LEU A 245 4.19 -8.72 21.89
CA LEU A 245 4.26 -8.47 20.44
C LEU A 245 5.66 -7.97 20.06
N THR A 246 6.31 -8.63 19.11
CA THR A 246 7.51 -8.07 18.47
C THR A 246 7.09 -7.28 17.24
N TRP A 247 7.49 -6.01 17.21
CA TRP A 247 7.14 -5.10 16.12
C TRP A 247 8.37 -4.77 15.27
N TYR A 248 8.42 -5.30 14.05
CA TYR A 248 9.45 -5.02 13.06
C TYR A 248 9.05 -3.83 12.21
N CYS A 249 9.70 -2.69 12.39
CA CYS A 249 9.43 -1.46 11.64
C CYS A 249 10.71 -0.66 11.43
N SER A 250 10.72 0.24 10.45
CA SER A 250 11.84 1.16 10.23
C SER A 250 12.02 2.04 11.46
N GLY A 251 13.23 2.05 12.03
CA GLY A 251 13.54 2.50 13.39
C GLY A 251 13.41 3.98 13.72
N GLU A 252 12.85 4.81 12.84
CA GLU A 252 12.57 6.21 13.15
C GLU A 252 11.17 6.38 13.71
N PHE A 253 11.04 6.18 15.03
CA PHE A 253 9.79 6.37 15.77
C PHE A 253 9.38 7.84 16.00
N ARG A 254 9.96 8.80 15.24
CA ARG A 254 9.72 10.24 15.45
C ARG A 254 8.26 10.65 15.30
N TRP A 255 7.51 9.92 14.49
CA TRP A 255 6.08 10.16 14.26
C TRP A 255 5.16 9.48 15.27
N LEU A 256 5.70 8.58 16.12
CA LEU A 256 4.90 7.89 17.13
C LEU A 256 4.58 8.82 18.32
N PRO A 257 3.39 8.66 18.91
CA PRO A 257 3.01 9.42 20.11
C PRO A 257 3.73 8.94 21.39
N CYS A 258 4.69 8.02 21.28
CA CYS A 258 5.35 7.38 22.42
C CYS A 258 6.78 6.98 22.08
N GLY A 259 7.63 6.85 23.11
CA GLY A 259 8.99 6.37 22.99
C GLY A 259 9.11 4.85 22.95
N LYS A 260 10.31 4.36 22.65
CA LYS A 260 10.64 2.93 22.65
C LYS A 260 10.44 2.28 24.04
N GLU A 261 10.75 3.02 25.09
CA GLU A 261 10.62 2.55 26.47
C GLU A 261 9.15 2.34 26.85
N ASP A 262 8.28 3.23 26.39
CA ASP A 262 6.83 3.09 26.59
C ASP A 262 6.27 1.82 25.93
N LEU A 263 6.74 1.52 24.71
CA LEU A 263 6.34 0.28 24.00
C LEU A 263 6.80 -0.96 24.77
N LEU A 264 8.05 -0.97 25.26
CA LEU A 264 8.59 -2.07 26.04
C LEU A 264 7.81 -2.28 27.35
N ALA A 265 7.43 -1.18 28.03
CA ALA A 265 6.61 -1.25 29.24
C ALA A 265 5.22 -1.86 28.97
N ASP A 266 4.71 -1.72 27.75
CA ASP A 266 3.43 -2.26 27.31
C ASP A 266 3.55 -3.66 26.68
N SER A 267 4.68 -4.35 26.82
CA SER A 267 4.98 -5.67 26.21
C SER A 267 5.00 -5.67 24.67
N ILE A 268 5.30 -4.52 24.06
CA ILE A 268 5.55 -4.38 22.64
C ILE A 268 7.04 -4.16 22.44
N VAL A 269 7.72 -5.10 21.78
CA VAL A 269 9.17 -5.08 21.58
C VAL A 269 9.50 -4.55 20.18
N PRO A 270 9.88 -3.26 20.05
CA PRO A 270 10.25 -2.71 18.74
C PRO A 270 11.61 -3.27 18.29
N ARG A 271 11.69 -3.63 17.02
CA ARG A 271 12.88 -4.16 16.36
C ARG A 271 13.07 -3.50 15.00
N ASP A 272 14.32 -3.41 14.58
CA ASP A 272 14.66 -2.99 13.22
C ASP A 272 14.11 -3.99 12.18
N PRO A 273 13.86 -3.56 10.95
CA PRO A 273 13.45 -4.44 9.88
C PRO A 273 14.45 -5.58 9.68
N LEU A 274 13.94 -6.76 9.47
CA LEU A 274 14.77 -7.93 9.15
C LEU A 274 15.02 -7.99 7.63
N PRO A 275 16.18 -8.55 7.21
CA PRO A 275 16.31 -9.05 5.84
C PRO A 275 15.16 -10.00 5.50
N GLU A 276 14.75 -10.04 4.24
CA GLU A 276 13.52 -10.73 3.80
C GLU A 276 13.51 -12.22 4.24
N ASP A 277 14.59 -12.94 4.02
CA ASP A 277 14.68 -14.36 4.43
C ASP A 277 14.50 -14.56 5.93
N ALA A 278 15.12 -13.71 6.75
CA ALA A 278 14.99 -13.76 8.19
C ALA A 278 13.57 -13.40 8.65
N LEU A 279 12.92 -12.42 7.99
CA LEU A 279 11.54 -12.05 8.25
C LEU A 279 10.60 -13.22 7.95
N ILE A 280 10.77 -13.87 6.79
CA ILE A 280 9.97 -15.02 6.39
C ILE A 280 10.12 -16.17 7.40
N GLN A 281 11.35 -16.48 7.81
CA GLN A 281 11.57 -17.51 8.83
C GLN A 281 10.90 -17.14 10.17
N THR A 282 10.97 -15.89 10.58
CA THR A 282 10.28 -15.41 11.79
C THR A 282 8.76 -15.57 11.66
N LEU A 283 8.17 -15.19 10.52
CA LEU A 283 6.74 -15.38 10.25
C LEU A 283 6.34 -16.87 10.27
N ARG A 284 7.18 -17.74 9.71
CA ARG A 284 6.91 -19.18 9.63
C ARG A 284 6.97 -19.88 10.98
N THR A 285 7.78 -19.38 11.89
CA THR A 285 7.96 -19.95 13.24
C THR A 285 7.05 -19.34 14.29
N THR A 286 6.32 -18.26 13.97
CA THR A 286 5.38 -17.59 14.89
C THR A 286 3.96 -18.13 14.70
N ARG A 287 3.16 -18.16 15.77
CA ARG A 287 1.79 -18.70 15.73
C ARG A 287 0.79 -17.75 15.09
N PHE A 288 0.94 -16.43 15.25
CA PHE A 288 0.02 -15.43 14.70
C PHE A 288 0.72 -14.10 14.47
N SER A 289 0.18 -13.31 13.54
CA SER A 289 0.56 -11.92 13.35
C SER A 289 -0.58 -10.98 13.73
N VAL A 290 -0.25 -9.75 14.12
CA VAL A 290 -1.23 -8.71 14.43
C VAL A 290 -1.13 -7.59 13.39
N VAL A 291 -2.29 -7.17 12.88
CA VAL A 291 -2.41 -6.02 11.99
C VAL A 291 -3.31 -4.99 12.67
N PRO A 292 -2.73 -3.95 13.29
CA PRO A 292 -3.51 -2.82 13.78
C PRO A 292 -4.22 -2.10 12.63
N SER A 293 -5.50 -1.79 12.82
CA SER A 293 -6.38 -1.13 11.86
C SER A 293 -7.28 -0.11 12.56
N GLY A 294 -8.11 0.60 11.81
CA GLY A 294 -8.97 1.64 12.34
C GLY A 294 -10.12 1.17 13.21
N VAL A 295 -10.58 2.05 14.08
CA VAL A 295 -11.82 1.88 14.86
C VAL A 295 -13.02 2.46 14.14
N LEU A 296 -12.82 3.31 13.16
CA LEU A 296 -13.81 3.97 12.29
C LEU A 296 -14.78 4.91 13.02
N ASP A 297 -14.47 5.31 14.25
CA ASP A 297 -15.18 6.34 14.98
C ASP A 297 -14.62 7.74 14.71
N GLU A 298 -15.17 8.77 15.36
CA GLU A 298 -14.74 10.17 15.20
C GLU A 298 -13.31 10.45 15.69
N SER A 299 -12.76 9.59 16.54
CA SER A 299 -11.40 9.69 17.09
C SER A 299 -10.34 9.04 16.20
N ASP A 300 -10.75 8.35 15.13
CA ASP A 300 -9.85 7.63 14.22
C ASP A 300 -9.18 8.61 13.26
N ASP A 301 -7.91 8.89 13.48
CA ASP A 301 -7.09 9.82 12.68
C ASP A 301 -6.78 9.29 11.27
N ARG A 302 -7.06 8.01 10.98
CA ARG A 302 -6.83 7.35 9.68
C ARG A 302 -8.03 6.52 9.22
N ARG A 303 -9.22 6.90 9.65
CA ARG A 303 -10.47 6.19 9.40
C ARG A 303 -10.61 5.67 7.97
N PHE A 304 -10.27 6.50 7.00
CA PHE A 304 -10.55 6.20 5.59
C PHE A 304 -9.51 5.28 4.95
N ILE A 305 -8.26 5.39 5.38
CA ILE A 305 -7.23 4.41 4.97
C ILE A 305 -7.65 3.03 5.45
N ALA A 306 -8.09 2.91 6.70
CA ALA A 306 -8.55 1.64 7.25
C ALA A 306 -9.75 1.06 6.51
N GLN A 307 -10.67 1.91 6.07
CA GLN A 307 -11.92 1.49 5.43
C GLN A 307 -11.74 1.10 3.97
N LEU A 308 -10.88 1.81 3.24
CA LEU A 308 -10.73 1.66 1.79
C LEU A 308 -9.49 0.86 1.37
N SER A 309 -8.39 0.94 2.11
CA SER A 309 -7.14 0.29 1.70
C SER A 309 -7.02 -1.12 2.29
N LEU A 310 -6.41 -2.01 1.52
CA LEU A 310 -5.96 -3.32 1.99
C LEU A 310 -4.44 -3.24 2.23
N PRO A 311 -3.96 -3.36 3.49
CA PRO A 311 -2.52 -3.39 3.74
C PRO A 311 -1.84 -4.53 2.99
N SER A 312 -0.90 -4.20 2.08
CA SER A 312 -0.20 -5.17 1.23
C SER A 312 0.52 -6.28 2.01
N ARG A 313 0.89 -6.01 3.27
CA ARG A 313 1.47 -7.02 4.18
C ARG A 313 0.53 -8.18 4.48
N ILE A 314 -0.80 -8.01 4.39
CA ILE A 314 -1.76 -9.09 4.65
C ILE A 314 -1.66 -10.19 3.59
N PRO A 315 -1.86 -9.94 2.28
CA PRO A 315 -1.66 -10.96 1.26
C PRO A 315 -0.21 -11.47 1.22
N TYR A 316 0.79 -10.62 1.49
CA TYR A 316 2.19 -11.05 1.60
C TYR A 316 2.39 -12.10 2.72
N MET A 317 2.04 -11.78 3.98
CA MET A 317 2.19 -12.72 5.10
C MET A 317 1.42 -14.01 4.89
N MET A 318 0.19 -13.90 4.38
CA MET A 318 -0.64 -15.06 4.02
C MET A 318 0.09 -15.97 3.03
N ALA A 319 0.65 -15.41 1.97
CA ALA A 319 1.25 -16.18 0.89
C ALA A 319 2.59 -16.82 1.29
N VAL A 320 3.50 -16.04 1.93
CA VAL A 320 4.89 -16.50 2.18
C VAL A 320 5.04 -17.36 3.43
N SER A 321 4.09 -17.34 4.36
CA SER A 321 4.22 -18.02 5.67
C SER A 321 2.98 -18.77 6.13
N HIS A 322 1.84 -18.54 5.51
CA HIS A 322 0.52 -19.04 5.94
C HIS A 322 0.14 -18.64 7.39
N ILE A 323 0.79 -17.63 7.96
CA ILE A 323 0.56 -17.24 9.36
C ILE A 323 -0.86 -16.69 9.54
N PRO A 324 -1.63 -17.16 10.53
CA PRO A 324 -2.93 -16.60 10.88
C PRO A 324 -2.81 -15.12 11.29
N ILE A 325 -3.77 -14.30 10.88
CA ILE A 325 -3.73 -12.85 11.03
C ILE A 325 -4.83 -12.41 12.01
N LEU A 326 -4.43 -11.74 13.09
CA LEU A 326 -5.36 -11.05 13.99
C LEU A 326 -5.40 -9.57 13.61
N VAL A 327 -6.52 -9.11 13.08
CA VAL A 327 -6.78 -7.69 12.83
C VAL A 327 -7.35 -7.07 14.09
N LEU A 328 -6.69 -6.03 14.60
CA LEU A 328 -7.20 -5.20 15.69
C LEU A 328 -7.85 -3.95 15.13
N GLY A 329 -9.15 -3.78 15.35
CA GLY A 329 -9.91 -2.66 14.85
C GLY A 329 -11.39 -2.99 14.60
N SER A 330 -12.06 -2.14 13.84
CA SER A 330 -13.44 -2.38 13.41
C SER A 330 -13.53 -3.50 12.38
N ARG A 331 -14.63 -4.25 12.41
CA ARG A 331 -14.95 -5.26 11.40
C ARG A 331 -15.24 -4.68 10.02
N ASP A 332 -15.49 -3.37 9.93
CA ASP A 332 -15.80 -2.68 8.68
C ASP A 332 -14.55 -2.13 7.97
N THR A 333 -13.34 -2.55 8.38
CA THR A 333 -12.08 -2.20 7.72
C THR A 333 -11.77 -3.16 6.57
N GLY A 334 -11.06 -2.67 5.53
CA GLY A 334 -10.62 -3.51 4.41
C GLY A 334 -9.79 -4.72 4.86
N ALA A 335 -8.93 -4.52 5.88
CA ALA A 335 -8.14 -5.59 6.49
C ALA A 335 -9.01 -6.67 7.15
N ALA A 336 -10.01 -6.25 7.94
CA ALA A 336 -10.94 -7.17 8.60
C ALA A 336 -11.75 -7.98 7.60
N HIS A 337 -12.27 -7.29 6.60
CA HIS A 337 -13.02 -7.93 5.53
C HIS A 337 -12.22 -9.01 4.80
N PHE A 338 -10.96 -8.72 4.47
CA PHE A 338 -10.12 -9.67 3.78
C PHE A 338 -9.87 -10.94 4.62
N VAL A 339 -9.49 -10.79 5.88
CA VAL A 339 -9.18 -11.97 6.72
C VAL A 339 -10.41 -12.81 7.04
N GLU A 340 -11.58 -12.19 7.23
CA GLU A 340 -12.85 -12.90 7.48
C GLU A 340 -13.36 -13.59 6.22
N GLN A 341 -13.31 -12.91 5.05
CA GLN A 341 -13.75 -13.47 3.77
C GLN A 341 -13.01 -14.77 3.44
N PHE A 342 -11.71 -14.78 3.64
CA PHE A 342 -10.87 -15.93 3.31
C PHE A 342 -10.67 -16.90 4.50
N GLY A 343 -11.13 -16.53 5.68
CA GLY A 343 -11.00 -17.34 6.89
C GLY A 343 -9.55 -17.64 7.29
N ILE A 344 -8.65 -16.68 7.03
CA ILE A 344 -7.21 -16.77 7.30
C ILE A 344 -6.80 -16.08 8.60
N GLY A 345 -7.76 -15.60 9.37
CA GLY A 345 -7.52 -14.86 10.60
C GLY A 345 -8.81 -14.55 11.35
N VAL A 346 -8.70 -13.67 12.34
CA VAL A 346 -9.79 -13.18 13.17
C VAL A 346 -9.71 -11.67 13.35
N VAL A 347 -10.83 -11.05 13.73
CA VAL A 347 -10.95 -9.62 14.01
C VAL A 347 -11.34 -9.43 15.46
N ALA A 348 -10.68 -8.53 16.17
CA ALA A 348 -11.02 -8.11 17.52
C ALA A 348 -10.95 -6.60 17.67
N GLY A 349 -11.79 -6.04 18.56
CA GLY A 349 -11.66 -4.64 18.99
C GLY A 349 -10.43 -4.43 19.88
N TYR A 350 -10.17 -3.15 20.20
CA TYR A 350 -9.03 -2.75 21.04
C TYR A 350 -9.31 -2.94 22.56
N GLU A 351 -10.27 -3.77 22.94
CA GLU A 351 -10.48 -4.12 24.34
C GLU A 351 -9.57 -5.30 24.73
N ARG A 352 -8.86 -5.16 25.86
CA ARG A 352 -7.93 -6.21 26.34
C ARG A 352 -8.56 -7.60 26.38
N LYS A 353 -9.79 -7.72 26.88
CA LYS A 353 -10.48 -9.01 26.98
C LYS A 353 -10.72 -9.62 25.59
N ALA A 354 -11.24 -8.84 24.64
CA ALA A 354 -11.49 -9.28 23.26
C ALA A 354 -10.19 -9.69 22.56
N PHE A 355 -9.10 -8.96 22.80
CA PHE A 355 -7.78 -9.28 22.27
C PHE A 355 -7.27 -10.62 22.81
N VAL A 356 -7.33 -10.83 24.13
CA VAL A 356 -6.87 -12.09 24.77
C VAL A 356 -7.71 -13.27 24.28
N GLU A 357 -9.03 -13.13 24.21
CA GLU A 357 -9.92 -14.16 23.66
C GLU A 357 -9.60 -14.49 22.20
N ALA A 358 -9.29 -13.49 21.39
CA ALA A 358 -8.90 -13.68 19.99
C ALA A 358 -7.55 -14.39 19.87
N VAL A 359 -6.55 -14.05 20.71
CA VAL A 359 -5.26 -14.73 20.78
C VAL A 359 -5.44 -16.19 21.19
N ASP A 360 -6.23 -16.45 22.25
CA ASP A 360 -6.52 -17.81 22.70
C ASP A 360 -7.23 -18.64 21.63
N TYR A 361 -8.11 -18.03 20.85
CA TYR A 361 -8.81 -18.69 19.75
C TYR A 361 -7.88 -19.01 18.58
N ILE A 362 -7.14 -18.01 18.07
CA ILE A 362 -6.30 -18.14 16.86
C ILE A 362 -5.10 -19.07 17.08
N THR A 363 -4.67 -19.24 18.32
CA THR A 363 -3.55 -20.10 18.69
C THR A 363 -3.94 -21.55 19.03
N ARG A 364 -5.24 -21.88 19.11
CA ARG A 364 -5.70 -23.27 19.24
C ARG A 364 -5.17 -24.09 18.07
N PRO A 365 -4.57 -25.26 18.30
CA PRO A 365 -3.91 -26.02 17.24
C PRO A 365 -4.80 -26.30 16.02
N GLU A 366 -6.05 -26.69 16.25
CA GLU A 366 -7.01 -27.01 15.18
C GLU A 366 -7.44 -25.78 14.40
N VAL A 367 -7.65 -24.64 15.07
CA VAL A 367 -8.02 -23.35 14.43
C VAL A 367 -6.85 -22.81 13.62
N ASN A 368 -5.65 -22.79 14.22
CA ASN A 368 -4.43 -22.33 13.56
C ASN A 368 -4.12 -23.15 12.31
N LEU A 369 -4.23 -24.48 12.41
CA LEU A 369 -4.04 -25.39 11.29
C LEU A 369 -5.03 -25.12 10.17
N GLU A 370 -6.30 -24.93 10.48
CA GLU A 370 -7.35 -24.66 9.48
C GLU A 370 -7.11 -23.33 8.76
N MET A 371 -6.78 -22.26 9.49
CA MET A 371 -6.45 -20.97 8.89
C MET A 371 -5.24 -21.04 7.97
N ARG A 372 -4.19 -21.79 8.37
CA ARG A 372 -2.99 -22.00 7.54
C ARG A 372 -3.29 -22.82 6.28
N ARG A 373 -4.20 -23.80 6.35
CA ARG A 373 -4.65 -24.56 5.17
C ARG A 373 -5.38 -23.67 4.18
N LYS A 374 -6.24 -22.78 4.65
CA LYS A 374 -6.92 -21.78 3.81
C LYS A 374 -5.92 -20.83 3.18
N ALA A 375 -4.94 -20.33 3.94
CA ALA A 375 -3.88 -19.48 3.42
C ALA A 375 -3.05 -20.19 2.32
N LEU A 376 -2.65 -21.44 2.52
CA LEU A 376 -1.97 -22.25 1.50
C LEU A 376 -2.81 -22.39 0.23
N ALA A 377 -4.10 -22.68 0.36
CA ALA A 377 -4.99 -22.83 -0.80
C ALA A 377 -5.15 -21.54 -1.62
N LEU A 378 -5.00 -20.38 -0.96
CA LEU A 378 -5.13 -19.08 -1.59
C LEU A 378 -3.80 -18.51 -2.13
N ALA A 379 -2.66 -18.91 -1.55
CA ALA A 379 -1.37 -18.30 -1.82
C ALA A 379 -1.04 -18.21 -3.32
N GLY A 380 -1.36 -19.25 -4.09
CA GLY A 380 -1.15 -19.30 -5.53
C GLY A 380 -1.96 -18.27 -6.35
N ARG A 381 -3.00 -17.68 -5.76
CA ARG A 381 -3.83 -16.65 -6.41
C ARG A 381 -3.22 -15.24 -6.29
N PHE A 382 -2.23 -15.07 -5.41
CA PHE A 382 -1.60 -13.79 -5.10
C PHE A 382 -0.13 -13.75 -5.56
N THR A 383 0.26 -14.56 -6.54
CA THR A 383 1.64 -14.57 -7.06
C THR A 383 1.90 -13.42 -8.01
N ASP A 384 3.17 -13.01 -8.10
CA ASP A 384 3.68 -12.04 -9.05
C ASP A 384 3.83 -12.59 -10.48
N VAL A 385 3.69 -13.90 -10.66
CA VAL A 385 3.92 -14.56 -11.96
C VAL A 385 3.00 -14.02 -13.04
N GLY A 386 3.62 -13.46 -14.08
CA GLY A 386 2.93 -12.94 -15.26
C GLY A 386 2.01 -11.75 -14.99
N VAL A 387 2.16 -11.06 -13.84
CA VAL A 387 1.31 -9.91 -13.49
C VAL A 387 1.58 -8.74 -14.42
N ALA A 388 2.83 -8.43 -14.74
CA ALA A 388 3.18 -7.36 -15.67
C ALA A 388 2.53 -7.60 -17.04
N GLU A 389 2.72 -8.79 -17.61
CA GLU A 389 2.13 -9.15 -18.91
C GLU A 389 0.60 -9.11 -18.86
N TRP A 390 -0.02 -9.59 -17.77
CA TRP A 390 -1.46 -9.53 -17.56
C TRP A 390 -1.96 -8.07 -17.51
N ILE A 391 -1.25 -7.17 -16.81
CA ILE A 391 -1.55 -5.72 -16.77
C ILE A 391 -1.49 -5.14 -18.18
N TRP A 392 -0.42 -5.45 -18.92
CA TRP A 392 -0.21 -4.85 -20.23
C TRP A 392 -1.19 -5.36 -21.29
N GLN A 393 -1.53 -6.64 -21.29
CA GLN A 393 -2.57 -7.19 -22.16
C GLN A 393 -3.96 -6.64 -21.79
N SER A 394 -4.26 -6.51 -20.49
CA SER A 394 -5.49 -5.88 -20.02
C SER A 394 -5.57 -4.41 -20.41
N LEU A 395 -4.46 -3.66 -20.34
CA LEU A 395 -4.39 -2.28 -20.82
C LEU A 395 -4.67 -2.18 -22.32
N ALA A 396 -4.11 -3.06 -23.13
CA ALA A 396 -4.37 -3.11 -24.56
C ALA A 396 -5.86 -3.38 -24.87
N ARG A 397 -6.51 -4.19 -24.06
CA ARG A 397 -7.94 -4.50 -24.18
C ARG A 397 -8.83 -3.38 -23.58
N GLY A 398 -8.42 -2.72 -22.52
CA GLY A 398 -9.17 -1.74 -21.74
C GLY A 398 -10.00 -2.35 -20.59
N GLU A 399 -9.83 -3.65 -20.36
CA GLU A 399 -10.43 -4.44 -19.28
C GLU A 399 -9.52 -5.65 -18.98
N PRO A 400 -9.63 -6.30 -17.81
CA PRO A 400 -8.91 -7.53 -17.51
C PRO A 400 -9.11 -8.59 -18.59
N ILE A 401 -8.03 -9.23 -18.99
CA ILE A 401 -8.06 -10.29 -20.03
C ILE A 401 -8.74 -11.57 -19.56
N ASP A 402 -8.79 -11.78 -18.26
CA ASP A 402 -9.44 -12.91 -17.58
C ASP A 402 -9.95 -12.49 -16.20
N GLY A 403 -10.65 -13.39 -15.52
CA GLY A 403 -11.19 -13.20 -14.18
C GLY A 403 -10.19 -13.41 -13.04
N ARG A 404 -8.89 -13.22 -13.26
CA ARG A 404 -7.81 -13.54 -12.31
C ARG A 404 -8.11 -13.13 -10.87
N TYR A 405 -8.69 -11.93 -10.67
CA TYR A 405 -9.01 -11.40 -9.34
C TYR A 405 -10.50 -11.15 -9.11
N GLU A 406 -11.34 -11.18 -10.15
CA GLU A 406 -12.77 -10.86 -10.03
C GLU A 406 -13.54 -11.85 -9.16
N ASP A 407 -13.19 -13.12 -9.18
CA ASP A 407 -13.77 -14.17 -8.34
C ASP A 407 -13.32 -14.09 -6.87
N LEU A 408 -12.32 -13.25 -6.57
CA LEU A 408 -11.93 -12.91 -5.20
C LEU A 408 -12.73 -11.72 -4.64
N MET A 409 -13.53 -11.04 -5.49
CA MET A 409 -14.40 -9.96 -5.05
C MET A 409 -15.51 -10.48 -4.15
N PRO A 410 -15.73 -9.88 -2.97
CA PRO A 410 -16.91 -10.20 -2.17
C PRO A 410 -18.17 -9.73 -2.91
N PRO A 411 -19.34 -10.35 -2.62
CA PRO A 411 -20.60 -9.82 -3.08
C PRO A 411 -20.78 -8.38 -2.56
N ASN A 412 -21.45 -7.52 -3.35
CA ASN A 412 -21.65 -6.10 -3.03
C ASN A 412 -21.96 -5.85 -1.55
N ARG A 413 -21.17 -4.99 -0.92
CA ARG A 413 -21.35 -4.62 0.50
C ARG A 413 -22.25 -3.40 0.60
N PRO A 414 -23.35 -3.46 1.36
CA PRO A 414 -24.17 -2.29 1.65
C PRO A 414 -23.36 -1.30 2.50
N GLY A 415 -23.54 0.01 2.29
CA GLY A 415 -22.98 1.06 3.13
C GLY A 415 -21.78 1.82 2.54
N LEU A 416 -21.04 1.27 1.57
CA LEU A 416 -19.88 1.96 0.99
C LEU A 416 -20.29 3.26 0.24
N ALA A 417 -21.45 3.28 -0.39
CA ALA A 417 -21.96 4.46 -1.08
C ALA A 417 -22.24 5.64 -0.12
N SER A 418 -22.53 5.37 1.16
CA SER A 418 -22.76 6.42 2.17
C SER A 418 -21.49 7.22 2.50
N LEU A 419 -20.31 6.69 2.24
CA LEU A 419 -19.05 7.42 2.43
C LEU A 419 -18.97 8.66 1.56
N LEU A 420 -19.57 8.62 0.37
CA LEU A 420 -19.60 9.77 -0.55
C LEU A 420 -20.58 10.87 -0.08
N SER A 421 -21.55 10.55 0.77
CA SER A 421 -22.50 11.52 1.31
C SER A 421 -21.96 12.31 2.50
N LEU A 422 -20.94 11.80 3.19
CA LEU A 422 -20.33 12.46 4.35
C LEU A 422 -19.56 13.75 3.99
N ARG A 423 -19.15 13.91 2.72
CA ARG A 423 -18.45 15.12 2.24
C ARG A 423 -19.36 16.22 1.69
N ARG A 424 -20.67 16.00 1.59
CA ARG A 424 -21.61 16.99 1.02
C ARG A 424 -22.18 17.95 2.06
N ALA A 425 -21.74 17.96 3.31
CA ALA A 425 -22.06 19.03 4.23
C ALA A 425 -21.21 20.26 3.84
N PRO A 426 -21.81 21.34 3.30
CA PRO A 426 -21.05 22.55 2.99
C PRO A 426 -20.59 23.16 4.32
N ASP A 427 -19.38 23.66 4.32
CA ASP A 427 -18.95 24.63 5.32
C ASP A 427 -19.96 25.78 5.32
N SER A 428 -20.82 25.81 6.35
CA SER A 428 -21.71 26.92 6.65
C SER A 428 -21.05 27.91 7.59
#